data_b03f944e98cbc14644995c645903bc98
#
_entry.id   b03f944e98cbc14644995c645903bc98
#
_cell.length_a   1.000
_cell.length_b   1.000
_cell.length_c   1.000
_cell.angle_alpha   90.00
_cell.angle_beta   90.00
_cell.angle_gamma   90.00
#
_symmetry.space_group_name_H-M   'P 1'
#
loop_
_entity.id
_entity.type
_entity.pdbx_description
1 polymer ?
#
loop_
_entity_poly.entity_id
_entity_poly.type
_entity_poly.pdbx_seq_one_letter_code
_entity_poly.pdbx_strand_id
1 'polypeptide(L)'
;MNNIPKMKIGIVAVSRDCFPESLSVNRRKALVDAYAAKYDAADIYECPVCIVESEIHMVQALEDVKAAGCNALCVYLGNFGPEISETLLAKHFDGPKMFVAAAEETQENLIQGRGDAYCGMLNASYNLALRNIGAYIPEYPVGDADDCADMIHEFLPIARAIYGLNNLKIISFGPRPLNFLACNAPIKQLYNVGVEIEENSELDLFEAFNKHAGDERIPDVVKDMERELGEGNKKPEILEKLAQYELTLLDWVDEHKGYRKYVAIAGKCWPAFQTQFGFVPCYVNSRLTGRGIPVSCEVDIYGVLSEFIGTCVSEDAVTLLDINNSVPKDMYKESIDGRFDYKHTDTFMGFHCGNTCSSKVCNPQMKYQMIMARSLPIEVTNGTLEGDIVPGDITFYRLQSTADCKIRAYVAQGEVLPVATRSFGSIGVFAIKEMGRFYRHVLIEKNYPHHGAVAFGHYGKALFEVFKYIGVPVEDINYNQPASLPYKTENPFC
;
A
#
# COMPACT_ATOMS: atom_id res chain seq x y z
N MET A 1 -4.08 9.91 15.30
CA MET A 1 -3.80 8.45 15.34
C MET A 1 -2.65 8.15 14.40
N ASN A 2 -1.66 7.34 14.77
CA ASN A 2 -0.61 6.89 13.85
C ASN A 2 -1.08 5.57 13.22
N ASN A 3 -1.53 5.61 11.98
CA ASN A 3 -2.12 4.47 11.27
C ASN A 3 -1.16 3.83 10.24
N ILE A 4 0.10 4.28 10.23
CA ILE A 4 1.16 3.71 9.39
C ILE A 4 2.14 2.94 10.29
N PRO A 5 2.44 1.67 10.01
CA PRO A 5 3.36 0.89 10.81
C PRO A 5 4.77 1.48 10.86
N LYS A 6 5.35 1.60 12.05
CA LYS A 6 6.78 1.83 12.19
C LYS A 6 7.48 0.48 12.27
N MET A 7 8.52 0.31 11.48
CA MET A 7 9.26 -0.95 11.40
C MET A 7 10.52 -0.91 12.24
N LYS A 8 10.86 -2.05 12.83
CA LYS A 8 12.14 -2.33 13.45
C LYS A 8 12.55 -3.76 13.10
N ILE A 9 13.57 -3.88 12.27
CA ILE A 9 14.05 -5.16 11.74
C ILE A 9 15.13 -5.72 12.65
N GLY A 10 14.87 -6.88 13.28
CA GLY A 10 15.89 -7.62 14.02
C GLY A 10 16.86 -8.33 13.06
N ILE A 11 18.13 -7.97 13.10
CA ILE A 11 19.18 -8.63 12.32
C ILE A 11 19.77 -9.76 13.16
N VAL A 12 19.53 -11.00 12.74
CA VAL A 12 19.99 -12.22 13.41
C VAL A 12 20.95 -12.95 12.50
N ALA A 13 22.22 -12.98 12.87
CA ALA A 13 23.23 -13.73 12.13
C ALA A 13 23.19 -15.20 12.48
N VAL A 14 23.48 -16.05 11.50
CA VAL A 14 23.59 -17.51 11.65
C VAL A 14 24.98 -18.01 11.27
N SER A 15 25.39 -19.12 11.86
CA SER A 15 26.66 -19.79 11.55
C SER A 15 26.48 -21.28 11.64
N ARG A 16 27.19 -22.04 10.81
CA ARG A 16 27.28 -23.47 10.92
C ARG A 16 28.58 -23.88 11.63
N ASP A 17 28.50 -24.88 12.49
CA ASP A 17 29.57 -25.36 13.39
C ASP A 17 30.93 -25.63 12.71
N CYS A 18 30.95 -26.01 11.43
CA CYS A 18 32.17 -26.23 10.68
C CYS A 18 32.84 -24.98 10.08
N PHE A 19 32.23 -23.80 10.26
CA PHE A 19 32.77 -22.51 9.84
C PHE A 19 33.15 -21.64 11.04
N PRO A 20 34.08 -20.68 10.87
CA PRO A 20 34.44 -19.79 11.97
C PRO A 20 33.25 -18.91 12.40
N GLU A 21 32.81 -19.02 13.64
CA GLU A 21 31.76 -18.15 14.24
C GLU A 21 32.10 -16.66 14.10
N SER A 22 33.38 -16.32 14.33
CA SER A 22 33.88 -14.96 14.23
C SER A 22 33.65 -14.32 12.85
N LEU A 23 33.58 -15.11 11.79
CA LEU A 23 33.29 -14.63 10.45
C LEU A 23 31.88 -14.04 10.38
N SER A 24 30.87 -14.74 10.88
CA SER A 24 29.49 -14.24 10.91
C SER A 24 29.32 -13.05 11.86
N VAL A 25 30.01 -13.06 13.02
CA VAL A 25 30.00 -11.92 13.96
C VAL A 25 30.53 -10.65 13.29
N ASN A 26 31.70 -10.75 12.63
CA ASN A 26 32.32 -9.60 11.98
C ASN A 26 31.50 -9.09 10.79
N ARG A 27 30.98 -9.99 9.97
CA ARG A 27 30.13 -9.65 8.82
C ARG A 27 28.81 -9.00 9.26
N ARG A 28 28.16 -9.50 10.33
CA ARG A 28 26.98 -8.85 10.90
C ARG A 28 27.29 -7.43 11.39
N LYS A 29 28.40 -7.24 12.11
CA LYS A 29 28.80 -5.93 12.56
C LYS A 29 29.04 -4.98 11.39
N ALA A 30 29.76 -5.41 10.36
CA ALA A 30 30.00 -4.61 9.16
C ALA A 30 28.67 -4.22 8.47
N LEU A 31 27.70 -5.14 8.36
CA LEU A 31 26.38 -4.90 7.83
C LEU A 31 25.64 -3.81 8.62
N VAL A 32 25.63 -3.92 9.97
CA VAL A 32 24.95 -2.93 10.84
C VAL A 32 25.61 -1.55 10.71
N ASP A 33 26.93 -1.51 10.69
CA ASP A 33 27.70 -0.27 10.52
C ASP A 33 27.42 0.36 9.12
N ALA A 34 27.36 -0.46 8.05
CA ALA A 34 27.03 -0.01 6.69
C ALA A 34 25.58 0.53 6.60
N TYR A 35 24.63 -0.16 7.23
CA TYR A 35 23.26 0.32 7.27
C TYR A 35 23.13 1.68 7.98
N ALA A 36 23.74 1.82 9.16
CA ALA A 36 23.71 3.04 9.94
C ALA A 36 24.42 4.22 9.24
N ALA A 37 25.36 3.94 8.35
CA ALA A 37 26.05 4.96 7.55
C ALA A 37 25.19 5.51 6.40
N LYS A 38 24.24 4.72 5.88
CA LYS A 38 23.40 5.06 4.72
C LYS A 38 21.97 5.46 5.11
N TYR A 39 21.41 4.86 6.16
CA TYR A 39 19.99 4.87 6.50
C TYR A 39 19.78 5.19 7.99
N ASP A 40 18.50 5.24 8.43
CA ASP A 40 18.19 5.45 9.83
C ASP A 40 18.50 4.20 10.66
N ALA A 41 19.47 4.31 11.56
CA ALA A 41 19.84 3.23 12.47
C ALA A 41 18.68 2.75 13.37
N ALA A 42 17.63 3.55 13.54
CA ALA A 42 16.44 3.17 14.30
C ALA A 42 15.58 2.09 13.62
N ASP A 43 15.74 1.90 12.30
CA ASP A 43 15.02 0.90 11.52
C ASP A 43 15.48 -0.54 11.81
N ILE A 44 16.68 -0.70 12.37
CA ILE A 44 17.30 -1.99 12.61
C ILE A 44 17.65 -2.22 14.09
N TYR A 45 17.80 -3.47 14.43
CA TYR A 45 18.31 -3.92 15.75
C TYR A 45 19.28 -5.07 15.54
N GLU A 46 20.50 -4.92 16.00
CA GLU A 46 21.48 -6.01 16.02
C GLU A 46 21.19 -6.96 17.17
N CYS A 47 20.81 -8.20 16.86
CA CYS A 47 20.63 -9.23 17.89
C CYS A 47 21.98 -9.59 18.53
N PRO A 48 22.17 -9.41 19.85
CA PRO A 48 23.44 -9.68 20.50
C PRO A 48 23.72 -11.18 20.72
N VAL A 49 22.73 -12.04 20.53
CA VAL A 49 22.99 -13.49 20.46
C VAL A 49 24.01 -13.67 19.36
N CYS A 50 25.21 -14.13 19.73
CA CYS A 50 26.39 -14.02 18.87
C CYS A 50 26.12 -14.64 17.51
N ILE A 51 25.57 -15.85 17.54
CA ILE A 51 25.27 -16.59 16.32
C ILE A 51 24.22 -17.66 16.62
N VAL A 52 23.29 -17.83 15.71
CA VAL A 52 22.35 -18.94 15.75
C VAL A 52 23.00 -20.16 15.09
N GLU A 53 23.50 -21.09 15.88
CA GLU A 53 24.04 -22.39 15.42
C GLU A 53 23.17 -23.58 15.81
N SER A 54 22.27 -23.38 16.77
CA SER A 54 21.41 -24.43 17.33
C SER A 54 20.01 -23.93 17.61
N GLU A 55 19.08 -24.83 17.89
CA GLU A 55 17.73 -24.47 18.33
C GLU A 55 17.73 -23.76 19.68
N ILE A 56 18.74 -23.97 20.54
CA ILE A 56 18.89 -23.22 21.80
C ILE A 56 19.19 -21.76 21.51
N HIS A 57 20.17 -21.49 20.63
CA HIS A 57 20.49 -20.14 20.20
C HIS A 57 19.31 -19.48 19.47
N MET A 58 18.57 -20.26 18.69
CA MET A 58 17.36 -19.78 18.01
C MET A 58 16.31 -19.28 19.00
N VAL A 59 16.04 -20.00 20.08
CA VAL A 59 15.11 -19.57 21.13
C VAL A 59 15.59 -18.27 21.79
N GLN A 60 16.89 -18.21 22.14
CA GLN A 60 17.49 -17.00 22.73
C GLN A 60 17.37 -15.78 21.78
N ALA A 61 17.62 -15.96 20.49
CA ALA A 61 17.49 -14.90 19.50
C ALA A 61 16.02 -14.43 19.35
N LEU A 62 15.05 -15.35 19.34
CA LEU A 62 13.62 -15.01 19.31
C LEU A 62 13.20 -14.18 20.53
N GLU A 63 13.64 -14.59 21.71
CA GLU A 63 13.34 -13.86 22.95
C GLU A 63 13.96 -12.47 22.92
N ASP A 64 15.18 -12.34 22.46
CA ASP A 64 15.91 -11.08 22.37
C ASP A 64 15.26 -10.07 21.38
N VAL A 65 15.02 -10.48 20.14
CA VAL A 65 14.38 -9.61 19.15
C VAL A 65 12.96 -9.22 19.55
N LYS A 66 12.24 -10.10 20.25
CA LYS A 66 10.92 -9.82 20.80
C LYS A 66 11.02 -8.79 21.92
N ALA A 67 11.97 -8.94 22.85
CA ALA A 67 12.19 -8.00 23.96
C ALA A 67 12.62 -6.62 23.44
N ALA A 68 13.38 -6.58 22.34
CA ALA A 68 13.78 -5.34 21.65
C ALA A 68 12.62 -4.66 20.87
N GLY A 69 11.44 -5.30 20.79
CA GLY A 69 10.28 -4.77 20.08
C GLY A 69 10.40 -4.84 18.56
N CYS A 70 11.22 -5.76 18.03
CA CYS A 70 11.32 -5.98 16.58
C CYS A 70 10.01 -6.56 16.04
N ASN A 71 9.54 -6.02 14.92
CA ASN A 71 8.32 -6.44 14.22
C ASN A 71 8.57 -6.93 12.79
N ALA A 72 9.83 -6.98 12.39
CA ALA A 72 10.33 -7.66 11.20
C ALA A 72 11.66 -8.34 11.50
N LEU A 73 12.04 -9.35 10.72
CA LEU A 73 13.22 -10.16 10.93
C LEU A 73 14.06 -10.22 9.65
N CYS A 74 15.36 -10.00 9.80
CA CYS A 74 16.37 -10.35 8.80
C CYS A 74 17.22 -11.53 9.33
N VAL A 75 17.13 -12.67 8.67
CA VAL A 75 18.05 -13.79 8.89
C VAL A 75 19.25 -13.59 7.98
N TYR A 76 20.39 -13.32 8.59
CA TYR A 76 21.63 -13.01 7.89
C TYR A 76 22.59 -14.21 7.91
N LEU A 77 22.82 -14.81 6.75
CA LEU A 77 23.77 -15.88 6.59
C LEU A 77 25.19 -15.28 6.53
N GLY A 78 25.83 -15.13 7.66
CA GLY A 78 27.23 -14.68 7.74
C GLY A 78 28.23 -15.72 7.23
N ASN A 79 27.82 -17.01 7.25
CA ASN A 79 28.43 -18.13 6.56
C ASN A 79 27.30 -19.10 6.11
N PHE A 80 27.58 -20.36 5.82
CA PHE A 80 26.67 -21.35 5.30
C PHE A 80 25.32 -21.46 6.06
N GLY A 81 25.33 -21.29 7.39
CA GLY A 81 24.14 -21.39 8.24
C GLY A 81 23.68 -22.81 8.59
N PRO A 82 22.97 -22.97 9.73
CA PRO A 82 22.39 -24.23 10.17
C PRO A 82 20.94 -24.34 9.70
N GLU A 83 20.69 -25.09 8.64
CA GLU A 83 19.41 -25.20 7.92
C GLU A 83 18.15 -25.34 8.81
N ILE A 84 18.26 -26.07 9.93
CA ILE A 84 17.14 -26.30 10.85
C ILE A 84 16.87 -25.04 11.68
N SER A 85 17.88 -24.54 12.39
CA SER A 85 17.72 -23.46 13.35
C SER A 85 17.33 -22.14 12.68
N GLU A 86 17.92 -21.79 11.52
CA GLU A 86 17.60 -20.57 10.79
C GLU A 86 16.17 -20.58 10.22
N THR A 87 15.71 -21.75 9.73
CA THR A 87 14.34 -21.84 9.22
C THR A 87 13.30 -21.93 10.34
N LEU A 88 13.62 -22.54 11.47
CA LEU A 88 12.76 -22.51 12.67
C LEU A 88 12.70 -21.11 13.29
N LEU A 89 13.81 -20.37 13.29
CA LEU A 89 13.81 -18.95 13.66
C LEU A 89 12.77 -18.18 12.84
N ALA A 90 12.80 -18.31 11.53
CA ALA A 90 11.82 -17.70 10.64
C ALA A 90 10.39 -18.20 10.89
N LYS A 91 10.20 -19.51 11.16
CA LYS A 91 8.89 -20.10 11.43
C LYS A 91 8.22 -19.54 12.68
N HIS A 92 8.99 -19.35 13.74
CA HIS A 92 8.46 -18.94 15.06
C HIS A 92 8.50 -17.44 15.30
N PHE A 93 9.07 -16.65 14.39
CA PHE A 93 8.97 -15.20 14.43
C PHE A 93 7.60 -14.74 13.88
N ASP A 94 6.88 -13.98 14.69
CA ASP A 94 5.57 -13.42 14.33
C ASP A 94 5.75 -12.06 13.63
N GLY A 95 5.87 -12.08 12.32
CA GLY A 95 6.06 -10.88 11.48
C GLY A 95 6.66 -11.18 10.12
N PRO A 96 6.81 -10.17 9.27
CA PRO A 96 7.51 -10.30 7.99
C PRO A 96 8.98 -10.63 8.21
N LYS A 97 9.53 -11.43 7.33
CA LYS A 97 10.89 -11.93 7.41
C LYS A 97 11.57 -11.94 6.05
N MET A 98 12.88 -11.72 6.08
CA MET A 98 13.74 -11.81 4.91
C MET A 98 14.99 -12.66 5.19
N PHE A 99 15.62 -13.11 4.11
CA PHE A 99 16.91 -13.80 4.14
C PHE A 99 17.88 -13.10 3.20
N VAL A 100 19.09 -12.85 3.68
CA VAL A 100 20.23 -12.37 2.89
C VAL A 100 21.51 -13.06 3.34
N ALA A 101 22.50 -13.15 2.47
CA ALA A 101 23.73 -13.87 2.69
C ALA A 101 24.96 -13.03 2.35
N ALA A 102 26.04 -13.25 3.11
CA ALA A 102 27.31 -12.58 2.88
C ALA A 102 28.03 -13.13 1.65
N ALA A 103 28.50 -12.23 0.78
CA ALA A 103 29.44 -12.58 -0.27
C ALA A 103 30.85 -12.84 0.28
N GLU A 104 31.66 -13.59 -0.45
CA GLU A 104 33.11 -13.59 -0.28
C GLU A 104 33.68 -12.34 -0.94
N GLU A 105 34.30 -11.47 -0.16
CA GLU A 105 34.70 -10.13 -0.62
C GLU A 105 35.96 -10.14 -1.50
N THR A 106 36.86 -11.11 -1.26
CA THR A 106 38.13 -11.21 -1.98
C THR A 106 38.45 -12.62 -2.40
N GLN A 107 39.35 -12.80 -3.39
CA GLN A 107 39.83 -14.10 -3.81
C GLN A 107 40.55 -14.86 -2.67
N GLU A 108 41.13 -14.14 -1.73
CA GLU A 108 41.82 -14.77 -0.57
C GLU A 108 40.81 -15.41 0.37
N ASN A 109 39.60 -14.89 0.47
CA ASN A 109 38.52 -15.47 1.28
C ASN A 109 38.12 -16.85 0.81
N LEU A 110 38.37 -17.24 -0.45
CA LEU A 110 38.11 -18.60 -0.94
C LEU A 110 39.04 -19.65 -0.34
N ILE A 111 40.15 -19.22 0.29
CA ILE A 111 41.13 -20.07 0.95
C ILE A 111 41.07 -19.90 2.46
N GLN A 112 41.07 -18.66 2.95
CA GLN A 112 41.07 -18.33 4.37
C GLN A 112 39.83 -17.48 4.72
N GLY A 113 39.07 -17.94 5.70
CA GLY A 113 37.83 -17.24 6.10
C GLY A 113 36.66 -17.47 5.16
N ARG A 114 36.68 -18.57 4.41
CA ARG A 114 35.57 -18.99 3.53
C ARG A 114 34.31 -19.31 4.33
N GLY A 115 33.18 -18.74 3.91
CA GLY A 115 31.91 -18.87 4.60
C GLY A 115 30.85 -19.68 3.87
N ASP A 116 30.93 -19.80 2.54
CA ASP A 116 30.00 -20.55 1.68
C ASP A 116 28.52 -20.11 1.85
N ALA A 117 28.25 -18.86 2.21
CA ALA A 117 26.89 -18.37 2.43
C ALA A 117 26.04 -18.38 1.15
N TYR A 118 26.65 -18.26 -0.03
CA TYR A 118 25.97 -18.43 -1.32
C TYR A 118 25.32 -19.81 -1.45
N CYS A 119 26.04 -20.86 -1.08
CA CYS A 119 25.54 -22.23 -1.04
C CYS A 119 24.49 -22.40 0.08
N GLY A 120 24.75 -21.78 1.25
CA GLY A 120 23.84 -21.80 2.38
C GLY A 120 22.48 -21.17 2.03
N MET A 121 22.45 -20.09 1.26
CA MET A 121 21.22 -19.43 0.84
C MET A 121 20.31 -20.34 -0.01
N LEU A 122 20.88 -21.19 -0.87
CA LEU A 122 20.12 -22.19 -1.62
C LEU A 122 19.46 -23.20 -0.68
N ASN A 123 20.19 -23.66 0.33
CA ASN A 123 19.66 -24.59 1.31
C ASN A 123 18.63 -23.95 2.23
N ALA A 124 18.84 -22.71 2.66
CA ALA A 124 17.87 -21.95 3.43
C ALA A 124 16.52 -21.83 2.67
N SER A 125 16.56 -21.44 1.39
CA SER A 125 15.36 -21.31 0.55
C SER A 125 14.63 -22.65 0.38
N TYR A 126 15.37 -23.73 0.16
CA TYR A 126 14.81 -25.10 0.09
C TYR A 126 14.11 -25.49 1.40
N ASN A 127 14.75 -25.23 2.53
CA ASN A 127 14.19 -25.54 3.86
C ASN A 127 12.97 -24.68 4.23
N LEU A 128 12.94 -23.41 3.82
CA LEU A 128 11.74 -22.56 3.93
C LEU A 128 10.56 -23.17 3.17
N ALA A 129 10.80 -23.63 1.94
CA ALA A 129 9.78 -24.28 1.11
C ALA A 129 9.27 -25.59 1.72
N LEU A 130 10.17 -26.44 2.26
CA LEU A 130 9.80 -27.67 2.96
C LEU A 130 8.83 -27.44 4.13
N ARG A 131 8.87 -26.27 4.75
CA ARG A 131 8.06 -25.92 5.93
C ARG A 131 6.91 -24.97 5.60
N ASN A 132 6.70 -24.62 4.33
CA ASN A 132 5.74 -23.62 3.87
C ASN A 132 5.89 -22.27 4.61
N ILE A 133 7.12 -21.81 4.75
CA ILE A 133 7.44 -20.54 5.39
C ILE A 133 7.65 -19.49 4.31
N GLY A 134 6.80 -18.44 4.29
CA GLY A 134 6.98 -17.26 3.46
C GLY A 134 8.10 -16.38 3.99
N ALA A 135 9.01 -15.96 3.12
CA ALA A 135 10.05 -14.97 3.41
C ALA A 135 10.31 -14.14 2.15
N TYR A 136 10.69 -12.88 2.33
CA TYR A 136 11.24 -12.09 1.25
C TYR A 136 12.68 -12.51 0.98
N ILE A 137 12.98 -12.77 -0.26
CA ILE A 137 14.33 -13.03 -0.75
C ILE A 137 14.59 -12.02 -1.86
N PRO A 138 15.58 -11.13 -1.73
CA PRO A 138 15.95 -10.18 -2.77
C PRO A 138 16.25 -10.87 -4.10
N GLU A 139 16.19 -10.13 -5.19
CA GLU A 139 16.46 -10.65 -6.55
C GLU A 139 17.84 -11.30 -6.64
N TYR A 140 18.84 -10.70 -6.00
CA TYR A 140 20.15 -11.31 -5.77
C TYR A 140 20.48 -11.21 -4.27
N PRO A 141 20.27 -12.29 -3.49
CA PRO A 141 20.28 -12.22 -2.03
C PRO A 141 21.66 -12.37 -1.40
N VAL A 142 22.73 -12.22 -2.15
CA VAL A 142 24.13 -12.40 -1.69
C VAL A 142 24.92 -11.13 -2.01
N GLY A 143 25.52 -10.51 -1.00
CA GLY A 143 26.26 -9.27 -1.18
C GLY A 143 27.29 -9.01 -0.08
N ASP A 144 28.08 -7.99 -0.27
CA ASP A 144 28.91 -7.44 0.81
C ASP A 144 28.05 -6.68 1.85
N ALA A 145 28.67 -6.03 2.80
CA ALA A 145 27.96 -5.32 3.86
C ALA A 145 27.08 -4.18 3.31
N ASP A 146 27.56 -3.46 2.30
CA ASP A 146 26.86 -2.36 1.66
C ASP A 146 25.66 -2.84 0.85
N ASP A 147 25.86 -3.90 0.05
CA ASP A 147 24.80 -4.53 -0.73
C ASP A 147 23.68 -5.07 0.18
N CYS A 148 24.06 -5.77 1.26
CA CYS A 148 23.10 -6.30 2.23
C CYS A 148 22.34 -5.20 2.97
N ALA A 149 22.98 -4.06 3.27
CA ALA A 149 22.32 -2.90 3.86
C ALA A 149 21.25 -2.34 2.91
N ASP A 150 21.55 -2.24 1.61
CA ASP A 150 20.58 -1.78 0.60
C ASP A 150 19.41 -2.77 0.46
N MET A 151 19.66 -4.08 0.46
CA MET A 151 18.62 -5.12 0.45
C MET A 151 17.68 -5.05 1.66
N ILE A 152 18.23 -4.76 2.87
CA ILE A 152 17.44 -4.60 4.09
C ILE A 152 16.59 -3.33 4.00
N HIS A 153 17.13 -2.24 3.46
CA HIS A 153 16.37 -1.01 3.27
C HIS A 153 15.22 -1.21 2.25
N GLU A 154 15.46 -1.94 1.17
CA GLU A 154 14.40 -2.32 0.21
C GLU A 154 13.30 -3.18 0.84
N PHE A 155 13.60 -3.93 1.89
CA PHE A 155 12.61 -4.73 2.61
C PHE A 155 11.68 -3.90 3.50
N LEU A 156 12.08 -2.72 3.96
CA LEU A 156 11.28 -1.90 4.88
C LEU A 156 9.84 -1.65 4.38
N PRO A 157 9.62 -1.12 3.17
CA PRO A 157 8.26 -0.89 2.66
C PRO A 157 7.46 -2.18 2.50
N ILE A 158 8.11 -3.28 2.12
CA ILE A 158 7.49 -4.60 1.99
C ILE A 158 7.05 -5.09 3.38
N ALA A 159 7.96 -5.06 4.35
CA ALA A 159 7.69 -5.45 5.72
C ALA A 159 6.58 -4.63 6.36
N ARG A 160 6.57 -3.32 6.11
CA ARG A 160 5.56 -2.39 6.61
C ARG A 160 4.17 -2.75 6.10
N ALA A 161 4.03 -3.03 4.81
CA ALA A 161 2.74 -3.41 4.23
C ALA A 161 2.25 -4.77 4.76
N ILE A 162 3.12 -5.77 4.87
CA ILE A 162 2.77 -7.10 5.39
C ILE A 162 2.38 -7.03 6.87
N TYR A 163 3.17 -6.32 7.68
CA TYR A 163 2.85 -6.13 9.10
C TYR A 163 1.55 -5.34 9.27
N GLY A 164 1.36 -4.31 8.43
CA GLY A 164 0.13 -3.54 8.38
C GLY A 164 -1.07 -4.42 8.12
N LEU A 165 -1.06 -5.23 7.06
CA LEU A 165 -2.15 -6.14 6.69
C LEU A 165 -2.53 -7.11 7.80
N ASN A 166 -1.55 -7.73 8.44
CA ASN A 166 -1.78 -8.66 9.55
C ASN A 166 -2.38 -7.99 10.80
N ASN A 167 -2.36 -6.65 10.85
CA ASN A 167 -2.91 -5.86 11.95
C ASN A 167 -4.02 -4.89 11.50
N LEU A 168 -4.56 -5.07 10.29
CA LEU A 168 -5.59 -4.22 9.70
C LEU A 168 -7.00 -4.71 10.06
N LYS A 169 -7.88 -3.76 10.39
CA LYS A 169 -9.33 -3.91 10.32
C LYS A 169 -9.89 -2.95 9.28
N ILE A 170 -10.68 -3.44 8.37
CA ILE A 170 -11.50 -2.62 7.48
C ILE A 170 -12.88 -2.46 8.12
N ILE A 171 -13.33 -1.22 8.29
CA ILE A 171 -14.66 -0.89 8.81
C ILE A 171 -15.50 -0.41 7.62
N SER A 172 -16.59 -1.10 7.32
CA SER A 172 -17.48 -0.73 6.22
C SER A 172 -18.84 -0.26 6.73
N PHE A 173 -19.44 0.73 6.03
CA PHE A 173 -20.75 1.26 6.33
C PHE A 173 -21.72 1.05 5.15
N GLY A 174 -22.59 0.09 5.32
CA GLY A 174 -23.60 -0.34 4.33
C GLY A 174 -23.09 -1.38 3.34
N PRO A 175 -23.97 -1.98 2.53
CA PRO A 175 -23.55 -2.60 1.31
C PRO A 175 -23.22 -1.54 0.26
N ARG A 176 -22.42 -1.91 -0.75
CA ARG A 176 -22.20 -1.06 -1.92
C ARG A 176 -23.53 -0.52 -2.49
N PRO A 177 -23.51 0.60 -3.22
CA PRO A 177 -24.73 1.08 -3.89
C PRO A 177 -25.36 0.04 -4.82
N LEU A 178 -26.69 0.07 -4.94
CA LEU A 178 -27.41 -0.80 -5.88
C LEU A 178 -26.88 -0.59 -7.31
N ASN A 179 -26.76 -1.66 -8.06
CA ASN A 179 -26.19 -1.71 -9.42
C ASN A 179 -24.69 -1.33 -9.52
N PHE A 180 -23.97 -1.23 -8.40
CA PHE A 180 -22.54 -0.96 -8.39
C PHE A 180 -21.72 -2.23 -8.03
N LEU A 181 -21.92 -3.29 -8.84
CA LEU A 181 -21.30 -4.61 -8.61
C LEU A 181 -19.76 -4.59 -8.73
N ALA A 182 -19.19 -3.55 -9.33
CA ALA A 182 -17.76 -3.34 -9.38
C ALA A 182 -17.10 -3.31 -7.98
N CYS A 183 -17.86 -2.90 -6.96
CA CYS A 183 -17.41 -2.91 -5.56
C CYS A 183 -17.88 -4.15 -4.78
N ASN A 184 -18.24 -5.25 -5.47
CA ASN A 184 -18.54 -6.50 -4.80
C ASN A 184 -17.28 -7.07 -4.13
N ALA A 185 -17.39 -7.42 -2.84
CA ALA A 185 -16.25 -7.84 -2.05
C ALA A 185 -16.50 -9.19 -1.35
N PRO A 186 -16.06 -10.32 -1.94
CA PRO A 186 -16.02 -11.59 -1.23
C PRO A 186 -15.05 -11.50 -0.03
N ILE A 187 -15.60 -11.51 1.18
CA ILE A 187 -14.82 -11.23 2.41
C ILE A 187 -13.91 -12.39 2.83
N LYS A 188 -14.20 -13.62 2.41
CA LYS A 188 -13.39 -14.79 2.77
C LYS A 188 -11.91 -14.62 2.41
N GLN A 189 -11.62 -14.02 1.25
CA GLN A 189 -10.25 -13.81 0.78
C GLN A 189 -9.49 -12.77 1.62
N LEU A 190 -10.19 -11.85 2.27
CA LEU A 190 -9.58 -10.87 3.19
C LEU A 190 -8.98 -11.57 4.41
N TYR A 191 -9.70 -12.50 4.99
CA TYR A 191 -9.17 -13.29 6.11
C TYR A 191 -7.94 -14.11 5.74
N ASN A 192 -7.87 -14.61 4.50
CA ASN A 192 -6.69 -15.34 4.02
C ASN A 192 -5.43 -14.47 3.92
N VAL A 193 -5.59 -13.16 3.72
CA VAL A 193 -4.47 -12.19 3.69
C VAL A 193 -4.28 -11.47 5.04
N GLY A 194 -4.92 -11.96 6.10
CA GLY A 194 -4.72 -11.49 7.47
C GLY A 194 -5.58 -10.29 7.88
N VAL A 195 -6.50 -9.84 7.03
CA VAL A 195 -7.34 -8.64 7.24
C VAL A 195 -8.65 -9.01 7.92
N GLU A 196 -9.01 -8.28 8.98
CA GLU A 196 -10.34 -8.34 9.58
C GLU A 196 -11.28 -7.33 8.91
N ILE A 197 -12.57 -7.66 8.89
CA ILE A 197 -13.60 -6.76 8.41
C ILE A 197 -14.74 -6.66 9.41
N GLU A 198 -15.26 -5.44 9.57
CA GLU A 198 -16.46 -5.12 10.33
C GLU A 198 -17.47 -4.47 9.39
N GLU A 199 -18.62 -5.10 9.22
CA GLU A 199 -19.70 -4.63 8.35
C GLU A 199 -20.81 -4.00 9.17
N ASN A 200 -21.03 -2.70 8.99
CA ASN A 200 -22.03 -1.90 9.69
C ASN A 200 -23.09 -1.38 8.72
N SER A 201 -24.21 -0.98 9.24
CA SER A 201 -25.28 -0.30 8.49
C SER A 201 -24.98 1.21 8.37
N GLU A 202 -25.45 1.85 7.28
CA GLU A 202 -25.49 3.31 7.19
C GLU A 202 -26.36 3.94 8.30
N LEU A 203 -27.34 3.19 8.85
CA LEU A 203 -28.17 3.68 9.96
C LEU A 203 -27.37 3.78 11.26
N ASP A 204 -26.46 2.83 11.51
CA ASP A 204 -25.58 2.88 12.68
C ASP A 204 -24.67 4.11 12.61
N LEU A 205 -24.11 4.38 11.43
CA LEU A 205 -23.31 5.58 11.19
C LEU A 205 -24.13 6.88 11.36
N PHE A 206 -25.36 6.90 10.87
CA PHE A 206 -26.23 8.06 10.99
C PHE A 206 -26.66 8.32 12.44
N GLU A 207 -26.93 7.27 13.22
CA GLU A 207 -27.19 7.39 14.64
C GLU A 207 -25.98 7.95 15.40
N ALA A 208 -24.77 7.40 15.12
CA ALA A 208 -23.53 7.90 15.70
C ALA A 208 -23.28 9.38 15.34
N PHE A 209 -23.51 9.75 14.08
CA PHE A 209 -23.40 11.15 13.64
C PHE A 209 -24.33 12.08 14.42
N ASN A 210 -25.58 11.68 14.63
CA ASN A 210 -26.53 12.48 15.40
C ASN A 210 -26.14 12.63 16.88
N LYS A 211 -25.51 11.60 17.48
CA LYS A 211 -24.98 11.66 18.84
C LYS A 211 -23.84 12.66 19.02
N HIS A 212 -23.08 12.96 17.95
CA HIS A 212 -22.02 13.96 17.94
C HIS A 212 -22.52 15.38 17.69
N ALA A 213 -23.84 15.61 17.59
CA ALA A 213 -24.38 16.95 17.43
C ALA A 213 -24.03 17.83 18.64
N GLY A 214 -23.32 18.95 18.38
CA GLY A 214 -22.87 19.87 19.43
C GLY A 214 -21.66 19.37 20.24
N ASP A 215 -20.89 18.41 19.76
CA ASP A 215 -19.64 17.98 20.37
C ASP A 215 -18.68 19.17 20.52
N GLU A 216 -18.09 19.31 21.72
CA GLU A 216 -17.23 20.43 22.06
C GLU A 216 -15.95 20.56 21.22
N ARG A 217 -15.54 19.47 20.56
CA ARG A 217 -14.37 19.42 19.64
C ARG A 217 -14.64 20.00 18.25
N ILE A 218 -15.91 20.14 17.86
CA ILE A 218 -16.30 20.62 16.51
C ILE A 218 -15.64 21.96 16.15
N PRO A 219 -15.64 23.01 17.02
CA PRO A 219 -15.02 24.29 16.66
C PRO A 219 -13.53 24.21 16.34
N ASP A 220 -12.78 23.30 16.96
CA ASP A 220 -11.36 23.15 16.69
C ASP A 220 -11.10 22.40 15.37
N VAL A 221 -11.93 21.41 15.05
CA VAL A 221 -11.88 20.71 13.75
C VAL A 221 -12.26 21.67 12.62
N VAL A 222 -13.27 22.53 12.82
CA VAL A 222 -13.65 23.57 11.84
C VAL A 222 -12.47 24.51 11.55
N LYS A 223 -11.80 25.02 12.59
CA LYS A 223 -10.61 25.89 12.42
C LYS A 223 -9.49 25.18 11.64
N ASP A 224 -9.31 23.86 11.89
CA ASP A 224 -8.33 23.07 11.16
C ASP A 224 -8.71 22.91 9.69
N MET A 225 -9.98 22.67 9.39
CA MET A 225 -10.52 22.62 8.02
C MET A 225 -10.38 23.98 7.30
N GLU A 226 -10.69 25.08 7.98
CA GLU A 226 -10.52 26.45 7.43
C GLU A 226 -9.05 26.74 7.07
N ARG A 227 -8.12 26.33 7.94
CA ARG A 227 -6.69 26.49 7.69
C ARG A 227 -6.20 25.64 6.51
N GLU A 228 -6.66 24.39 6.41
CA GLU A 228 -6.31 23.48 5.32
C GLU A 228 -6.83 23.97 3.97
N LEU A 229 -8.07 24.39 3.91
CA LEU A 229 -8.72 24.83 2.67
C LEU A 229 -8.32 26.26 2.26
N GLY A 230 -8.09 27.15 3.23
CA GLY A 230 -7.78 28.55 2.96
C GLY A 230 -8.80 29.19 2.00
N GLU A 231 -8.31 29.81 0.92
CA GLU A 231 -9.14 30.39 -0.13
C GLU A 231 -9.97 29.38 -0.94
N GLY A 232 -9.60 28.09 -0.88
CA GLY A 232 -10.33 26.99 -1.49
C GLY A 232 -11.65 26.63 -0.80
N ASN A 233 -11.91 27.18 0.39
CA ASN A 233 -13.18 26.99 1.08
C ASN A 233 -14.29 27.81 0.42
N LYS A 234 -15.04 27.17 -0.49
CA LYS A 234 -16.18 27.81 -1.18
C LYS A 234 -17.53 27.51 -0.51
N LYS A 235 -17.51 26.72 0.57
CA LYS A 235 -18.71 26.23 1.27
C LYS A 235 -18.51 26.25 2.80
N PRO A 236 -18.21 27.43 3.42
CA PRO A 236 -17.96 27.49 4.86
C PRO A 236 -19.17 27.08 5.70
N GLU A 237 -20.38 27.20 5.17
CA GLU A 237 -21.65 26.92 5.85
C GLU A 237 -21.82 25.43 6.24
N ILE A 238 -21.04 24.52 5.67
CA ILE A 238 -21.17 23.08 5.96
C ILE A 238 -20.06 22.55 6.87
N LEU A 239 -19.05 23.35 7.23
CA LEU A 239 -17.88 22.88 7.97
C LEU A 239 -18.23 22.24 9.30
N GLU A 240 -19.21 22.77 10.04
CA GLU A 240 -19.65 22.17 11.31
C GLU A 240 -20.14 20.72 11.12
N LYS A 241 -20.94 20.47 10.08
CA LYS A 241 -21.41 19.11 9.77
C LYS A 241 -20.30 18.18 9.32
N LEU A 242 -19.35 18.70 8.55
CA LEU A 242 -18.18 17.93 8.11
C LEU A 242 -17.28 17.59 9.31
N ALA A 243 -17.08 18.55 10.22
CA ALA A 243 -16.33 18.33 11.46
C ALA A 243 -17.01 17.32 12.39
N GLN A 244 -18.33 17.41 12.54
CA GLN A 244 -19.12 16.42 13.26
C GLN A 244 -18.96 15.02 12.65
N TYR A 245 -18.97 14.90 11.33
CA TYR A 245 -18.80 13.63 10.62
C TYR A 245 -17.38 13.08 10.77
N GLU A 246 -16.35 13.92 10.69
CA GLU A 246 -14.95 13.52 10.94
C GLU A 246 -14.79 12.96 12.35
N LEU A 247 -15.30 13.63 13.37
CA LEU A 247 -15.27 13.16 14.76
C LEU A 247 -16.02 11.83 14.93
N THR A 248 -17.18 11.71 14.28
CA THR A 248 -17.95 10.46 14.30
C THR A 248 -17.13 9.27 13.77
N LEU A 249 -16.44 9.44 12.64
CA LEU A 249 -15.61 8.38 12.08
C LEU A 249 -14.40 8.05 12.96
N LEU A 250 -13.74 9.07 13.53
CA LEU A 250 -12.58 8.89 14.39
C LEU A 250 -12.93 8.18 15.70
N ASP A 251 -14.03 8.57 16.34
CA ASP A 251 -14.48 7.91 17.56
C ASP A 251 -14.96 6.49 17.29
N TRP A 252 -15.66 6.26 16.16
CA TRP A 252 -16.02 4.92 15.72
C TRP A 252 -14.80 4.02 15.56
N VAL A 253 -13.79 4.52 14.89
CA VAL A 253 -12.53 3.79 14.71
C VAL A 253 -11.88 3.45 16.06
N ASP A 254 -11.83 4.39 16.99
CA ASP A 254 -11.21 4.16 18.29
C ASP A 254 -11.98 3.14 19.14
N GLU A 255 -13.30 3.14 19.06
CA GLU A 255 -14.17 2.19 19.78
C GLU A 255 -14.14 0.79 19.14
N HIS A 256 -14.02 0.70 17.82
CA HIS A 256 -14.25 -0.52 17.05
C HIS A 256 -12.99 -1.20 16.50
N LYS A 257 -11.80 -0.56 16.49
CA LYS A 257 -10.56 -1.20 16.01
C LYS A 257 -10.22 -2.51 16.76
N GLY A 258 -10.64 -2.62 18.02
CA GLY A 258 -10.48 -3.82 18.85
C GLY A 258 -9.02 -4.20 19.05
N TYR A 259 -8.68 -5.45 18.75
CA TYR A 259 -7.32 -5.98 18.84
C TYR A 259 -6.37 -5.44 17.76
N ARG A 260 -6.93 -4.99 16.64
CA ARG A 260 -6.13 -4.53 15.50
C ARG A 260 -5.49 -3.17 15.78
N LYS A 261 -4.36 -2.91 15.11
CA LYS A 261 -3.57 -1.69 15.32
C LYS A 261 -3.91 -0.61 14.31
N TYR A 262 -4.29 -1.03 13.09
CA TYR A 262 -4.53 -0.17 11.94
C TYR A 262 -5.93 -0.35 11.42
N VAL A 263 -6.45 0.70 10.78
CA VAL A 263 -7.81 0.73 10.26
C VAL A 263 -7.85 1.35 8.87
N ALA A 264 -8.86 0.95 8.10
CA ALA A 264 -9.25 1.59 6.86
C ALA A 264 -10.78 1.58 6.79
N ILE A 265 -11.39 2.55 6.10
CA ILE A 265 -12.84 2.72 6.08
C ILE A 265 -13.35 2.57 4.65
N ALA A 266 -14.42 1.80 4.47
CA ALA A 266 -15.16 1.73 3.22
C ALA A 266 -16.55 2.32 3.42
N GLY A 267 -16.77 3.55 2.90
CA GLY A 267 -17.98 4.33 3.12
C GLY A 267 -18.86 4.42 1.89
N LYS A 268 -20.18 4.57 2.09
CA LYS A 268 -21.15 4.76 1.02
C LYS A 268 -21.55 6.23 0.95
N CYS A 269 -21.34 6.86 -0.19
CA CYS A 269 -21.64 8.30 -0.38
C CYS A 269 -22.96 8.56 -1.13
N TRP A 270 -23.66 7.54 -1.64
CA TRP A 270 -24.92 7.63 -2.37
C TRP A 270 -25.67 6.29 -2.33
N PRO A 271 -27.00 6.21 -2.62
CA PRO A 271 -27.86 7.31 -3.08
C PRO A 271 -28.54 8.10 -1.94
N ALA A 272 -28.57 7.59 -0.70
CA ALA A 272 -29.32 8.23 0.39
C ALA A 272 -28.47 9.12 1.30
N PHE A 273 -27.15 9.01 1.26
CA PHE A 273 -26.25 9.72 2.17
C PHE A 273 -26.52 11.24 2.18
N GLN A 274 -26.57 11.87 1.01
CA GLN A 274 -26.72 13.32 0.87
C GLN A 274 -28.00 13.84 1.51
N THR A 275 -29.10 13.12 1.32
CA THR A 275 -30.40 13.54 1.84
C THR A 275 -30.56 13.32 3.33
N GLN A 276 -29.81 12.37 3.91
CA GLN A 276 -29.83 12.08 5.34
C GLN A 276 -28.85 12.96 6.12
N PHE A 277 -27.59 13.07 5.65
CA PHE A 277 -26.56 13.85 6.32
C PHE A 277 -26.58 15.33 5.92
N GLY A 278 -27.08 15.66 4.72
CA GLY A 278 -27.16 17.02 4.20
C GLY A 278 -25.87 17.53 3.56
N PHE A 279 -24.93 16.63 3.19
CA PHE A 279 -23.66 16.93 2.52
C PHE A 279 -23.12 15.66 1.83
N VAL A 280 -21.99 15.77 1.11
CA VAL A 280 -21.23 14.62 0.60
C VAL A 280 -19.93 14.43 1.40
N PRO A 281 -19.47 13.19 1.68
CA PRO A 281 -18.36 12.92 2.61
C PRO A 281 -16.98 13.14 2.02
N CYS A 282 -16.86 13.46 0.73
CA CYS A 282 -15.61 13.40 -0.04
C CYS A 282 -14.45 14.16 0.62
N TYR A 283 -14.67 15.39 1.11
CA TYR A 283 -13.62 16.17 1.76
C TYR A 283 -13.17 15.55 3.09
N VAL A 284 -14.08 15.02 3.89
CA VAL A 284 -13.70 14.31 5.12
C VAL A 284 -12.89 13.04 4.80
N ASN A 285 -13.31 12.29 3.77
CA ASN A 285 -12.56 11.13 3.31
C ASN A 285 -11.14 11.52 2.87
N SER A 286 -11.01 12.62 2.11
CA SER A 286 -9.73 13.21 1.72
C SER A 286 -8.83 13.52 2.93
N ARG A 287 -9.39 14.13 3.97
CA ARG A 287 -8.65 14.48 5.20
C ARG A 287 -8.16 13.26 5.96
N LEU A 288 -9.01 12.24 6.13
CA LEU A 288 -8.63 11.01 6.82
C LEU A 288 -7.54 10.26 6.04
N THR A 289 -7.70 10.16 4.72
CA THR A 289 -6.67 9.56 3.84
C THR A 289 -5.34 10.31 3.96
N GLY A 290 -5.34 11.64 3.99
CA GLY A 290 -4.14 12.45 4.22
C GLY A 290 -3.49 12.27 5.60
N ARG A 291 -4.22 11.71 6.56
CA ARG A 291 -3.72 11.35 7.90
C ARG A 291 -3.35 9.86 8.02
N GLY A 292 -3.27 9.15 6.89
CA GLY A 292 -2.92 7.74 6.84
C GLY A 292 -4.06 6.78 7.20
N ILE A 293 -5.31 7.27 7.26
CA ILE A 293 -6.52 6.44 7.42
C ILE A 293 -7.25 6.44 6.07
N PRO A 294 -6.99 5.50 5.18
CA PRO A 294 -7.65 5.46 3.87
C PRO A 294 -9.16 5.31 4.01
N VAL A 295 -9.90 6.04 3.18
CA VAL A 295 -11.37 5.97 3.11
C VAL A 295 -11.81 5.87 1.67
N SER A 296 -12.24 4.66 1.24
CA SER A 296 -12.81 4.46 -0.10
C SER A 296 -14.27 4.85 -0.20
N CYS A 297 -14.67 5.27 -1.39
CA CYS A 297 -16.08 5.46 -1.75
C CYS A 297 -16.75 4.15 -2.19
N GLU A 298 -18.09 4.19 -2.31
CA GLU A 298 -18.96 3.12 -2.80
C GLU A 298 -18.80 1.78 -2.08
N VAL A 299 -18.27 1.82 -0.85
CA VAL A 299 -17.95 0.62 -0.05
C VAL A 299 -17.00 -0.31 -0.83
N ASP A 300 -16.00 0.29 -1.52
CA ASP A 300 -14.98 -0.48 -2.23
C ASP A 300 -13.93 -1.02 -1.25
N ILE A 301 -14.23 -2.18 -0.66
CA ILE A 301 -13.40 -2.83 0.34
C ILE A 301 -12.01 -3.20 -0.22
N TYR A 302 -11.93 -3.69 -1.47
CA TYR A 302 -10.64 -3.98 -2.11
C TYR A 302 -9.92 -2.72 -2.58
N GLY A 303 -10.67 -1.65 -2.84
CA GLY A 303 -10.11 -0.33 -3.10
C GLY A 303 -9.37 0.20 -1.88
N VAL A 304 -10.04 0.25 -0.73
CA VAL A 304 -9.42 0.73 0.51
C VAL A 304 -8.29 -0.18 1.01
N LEU A 305 -8.39 -1.49 0.76
CA LEU A 305 -7.29 -2.43 1.01
C LEU A 305 -6.05 -2.05 0.19
N SER A 306 -6.26 -1.74 -1.10
CA SER A 306 -5.18 -1.31 -1.98
C SER A 306 -4.59 0.03 -1.53
N GLU A 307 -5.44 1.01 -1.17
CA GLU A 307 -4.97 2.30 -0.62
C GLU A 307 -4.13 2.10 0.65
N PHE A 308 -4.56 1.22 1.56
CA PHE A 308 -3.81 0.94 2.79
C PHE A 308 -2.44 0.29 2.51
N ILE A 309 -2.39 -0.67 1.59
CA ILE A 309 -1.11 -1.30 1.16
C ILE A 309 -0.16 -0.24 0.63
N GLY A 310 -0.64 0.63 -0.26
CA GLY A 310 0.20 1.70 -0.82
C GLY A 310 0.61 2.74 0.20
N THR A 311 -0.28 3.11 1.12
CA THR A 311 0.05 4.01 2.25
C THR A 311 1.17 3.41 3.11
N CYS A 312 1.14 2.10 3.37
CA CYS A 312 2.23 1.43 4.08
C CYS A 312 3.53 1.40 3.28
N VAL A 313 3.45 1.20 1.96
CA VAL A 313 4.64 1.15 1.09
C VAL A 313 5.27 2.52 0.91
N SER A 314 4.47 3.55 0.66
CA SER A 314 4.95 4.90 0.33
C SER A 314 5.14 5.81 1.54
N GLU A 315 4.53 5.49 2.69
CA GLU A 315 4.39 6.39 3.85
C GLU A 315 3.73 7.74 3.50
N ASP A 316 2.92 7.74 2.45
CA ASP A 316 2.25 8.93 1.92
C ASP A 316 0.79 8.63 1.60
N ALA A 317 0.01 9.69 1.37
CA ALA A 317 -1.39 9.57 0.97
C ALA A 317 -1.51 8.90 -0.41
N VAL A 318 -2.36 7.89 -0.48
CA VAL A 318 -2.75 7.18 -1.71
C VAL A 318 -4.18 7.56 -2.05
N THR A 319 -4.54 7.60 -3.32
CA THR A 319 -5.91 7.89 -3.73
C THR A 319 -6.50 6.74 -4.55
N LEU A 320 -7.81 6.52 -4.41
CA LEU A 320 -8.57 5.63 -5.27
C LEU A 320 -9.18 6.45 -6.41
N LEU A 321 -9.00 6.01 -7.65
CA LEU A 321 -9.49 6.70 -8.83
C LEU A 321 -10.18 5.73 -9.79
N ASP A 322 -11.16 6.26 -10.54
CA ASP A 322 -11.72 5.61 -11.72
C ASP A 322 -10.72 5.69 -12.89
N ILE A 323 -10.55 4.61 -13.62
CA ILE A 323 -10.12 4.68 -15.02
C ILE A 323 -11.32 5.23 -15.79
N ASN A 324 -11.45 6.55 -15.82
CA ASN A 324 -12.73 7.19 -16.08
C ASN A 324 -13.01 7.33 -17.58
N ASN A 325 -12.10 7.96 -18.32
CA ASN A 325 -12.29 8.24 -19.74
C ASN A 325 -10.98 8.11 -20.52
N SER A 326 -11.09 7.89 -21.83
CA SER A 326 -9.98 8.21 -22.72
C SER A 326 -9.75 9.73 -22.75
N VAL A 327 -8.52 10.17 -22.93
CA VAL A 327 -8.23 11.59 -23.15
C VAL A 327 -8.91 12.06 -24.45
N PRO A 328 -9.67 13.18 -24.44
CA PRO A 328 -10.25 13.73 -25.68
C PRO A 328 -9.18 14.01 -26.74
N LYS A 329 -9.48 13.73 -28.00
CA LYS A 329 -8.49 13.85 -29.09
C LYS A 329 -7.95 15.27 -29.30
N ASP A 330 -8.79 16.28 -29.09
CA ASP A 330 -8.40 17.69 -29.15
C ASP A 330 -7.43 18.01 -28.00
N MET A 331 -7.76 17.61 -26.79
CA MET A 331 -6.90 17.79 -25.62
C MET A 331 -5.55 17.08 -25.80
N TYR A 332 -5.56 15.85 -26.34
CA TYR A 332 -4.31 15.12 -26.63
C TYR A 332 -3.44 15.91 -27.63
N LYS A 333 -4.01 16.35 -28.75
CA LYS A 333 -3.30 17.12 -29.77
C LYS A 333 -2.74 18.46 -29.27
N GLU A 334 -3.51 19.15 -28.43
CA GLU A 334 -3.13 20.48 -27.93
C GLU A 334 -2.08 20.42 -26.82
N SER A 335 -2.14 19.40 -25.97
CA SER A 335 -1.43 19.41 -24.70
C SER A 335 -0.42 18.29 -24.52
N ILE A 336 -0.49 17.21 -25.28
CA ILE A 336 0.32 16.01 -25.08
C ILE A 336 1.16 15.67 -26.31
N ASP A 337 0.55 15.60 -27.49
CA ASP A 337 1.20 15.22 -28.74
C ASP A 337 2.42 16.11 -29.04
N GLY A 338 3.57 15.48 -29.26
CA GLY A 338 4.84 16.17 -29.50
C GLY A 338 5.48 16.87 -28.28
N ARG A 339 4.83 16.84 -27.11
CA ARG A 339 5.35 17.40 -25.85
C ARG A 339 5.82 16.33 -24.87
N PHE A 340 5.15 15.17 -24.91
CA PHE A 340 5.47 14.01 -24.06
C PHE A 340 5.60 12.77 -24.94
N ASP A 341 6.44 11.84 -24.53
CA ASP A 341 6.67 10.59 -25.25
C ASP A 341 5.61 9.51 -24.93
N TYR A 342 4.34 9.85 -25.19
CA TYR A 342 3.19 8.96 -25.00
C TYR A 342 2.28 8.99 -26.24
N LYS A 343 1.82 7.82 -26.64
CA LYS A 343 0.74 7.69 -27.63
C LYS A 343 -0.59 8.07 -26.98
N HIS A 344 -1.59 8.43 -27.76
CA HIS A 344 -2.94 8.67 -27.25
C HIS A 344 -3.48 7.47 -26.42
N THR A 345 -3.19 6.25 -26.88
CA THR A 345 -3.59 5.02 -26.19
C THR A 345 -2.81 4.72 -24.89
N ASP A 346 -1.73 5.45 -24.62
CA ASP A 346 -1.00 5.36 -23.37
C ASP A 346 -1.61 6.25 -22.29
N THR A 347 -2.60 7.08 -22.61
CA THR A 347 -3.18 8.09 -21.73
C THR A 347 -4.64 7.81 -21.40
N PHE A 348 -5.06 8.19 -20.18
CA PHE A 348 -6.44 8.15 -19.75
C PHE A 348 -6.73 9.27 -18.73
N MET A 349 -8.01 9.57 -18.52
CA MET A 349 -8.46 10.45 -17.45
C MET A 349 -8.68 9.60 -16.19
N GLY A 350 -7.87 9.86 -15.15
CA GLY A 350 -8.12 9.32 -13.82
C GLY A 350 -8.98 10.32 -13.05
N PHE A 351 -10.06 9.87 -12.42
CA PHE A 351 -11.07 10.72 -11.81
C PHE A 351 -11.64 10.10 -10.53
N HIS A 352 -11.94 10.93 -9.56
CA HIS A 352 -12.92 10.63 -8.51
C HIS A 352 -13.65 11.90 -8.09
N CYS A 353 -14.78 11.74 -7.40
CA CYS A 353 -15.64 12.87 -7.05
C CYS A 353 -14.97 13.92 -6.14
N GLY A 354 -13.89 13.60 -5.41
CA GLY A 354 -13.19 14.55 -4.55
C GLY A 354 -12.72 14.00 -3.21
N ASN A 355 -12.41 12.70 -3.14
CA ASN A 355 -11.83 12.06 -1.96
C ASN A 355 -10.28 11.98 -2.01
N THR A 356 -9.64 12.47 -3.07
CA THR A 356 -8.18 12.60 -3.13
C THR A 356 -7.69 13.56 -2.06
N CYS A 357 -6.63 13.21 -1.34
CA CYS A 357 -6.03 14.06 -0.31
C CYS A 357 -5.68 15.45 -0.86
N SER A 358 -5.96 16.50 -0.09
CA SER A 358 -5.74 17.89 -0.49
C SER A 358 -4.30 18.18 -0.92
N SER A 359 -3.30 17.52 -0.30
CA SER A 359 -1.89 17.64 -0.67
C SER A 359 -1.54 17.01 -2.04
N LYS A 360 -2.45 16.22 -2.61
CA LYS A 360 -2.31 15.56 -3.91
C LYS A 360 -3.19 16.21 -4.99
N VAL A 361 -3.74 17.36 -4.71
CA VAL A 361 -4.59 18.15 -5.62
C VAL A 361 -4.03 19.56 -5.76
N CYS A 362 -3.88 20.04 -6.99
CA CYS A 362 -3.50 21.42 -7.28
C CYS A 362 -4.63 22.39 -6.94
N ASN A 363 -4.35 23.40 -6.11
CA ASN A 363 -5.32 24.43 -5.73
C ASN A 363 -6.68 23.84 -5.31
N PRO A 364 -6.72 22.96 -4.30
CA PRO A 364 -7.94 22.24 -3.92
C PRO A 364 -9.07 23.20 -3.54
N GLN A 365 -10.27 22.94 -4.05
CA GLN A 365 -11.45 23.75 -3.76
C GLN A 365 -12.61 22.87 -3.28
N MET A 366 -13.13 23.17 -2.11
CA MET A 366 -14.34 22.51 -1.61
C MET A 366 -15.56 23.11 -2.25
N LYS A 367 -16.32 22.29 -2.97
CA LYS A 367 -17.50 22.70 -3.75
C LYS A 367 -18.67 21.73 -3.54
N TYR A 368 -19.65 21.80 -4.43
CA TYR A 368 -20.74 20.84 -4.56
C TYR A 368 -20.39 19.75 -5.59
N GLN A 369 -20.88 18.55 -5.37
CA GLN A 369 -20.64 17.41 -6.25
C GLN A 369 -21.55 17.50 -7.50
N MET A 370 -20.95 17.76 -8.65
CA MET A 370 -21.64 18.12 -9.88
C MET A 370 -22.50 16.99 -10.46
N ILE A 371 -22.08 15.74 -10.33
CA ILE A 371 -22.85 14.59 -10.87
C ILE A 371 -24.17 14.45 -10.10
N MET A 372 -24.12 14.52 -8.77
CA MET A 372 -25.30 14.36 -7.91
C MET A 372 -26.23 15.57 -7.98
N ALA A 373 -25.69 16.76 -8.15
CA ALA A 373 -26.48 18.00 -8.30
C ALA A 373 -27.35 18.02 -9.58
N ARG A 374 -27.19 17.03 -10.48
CA ARG A 374 -28.11 16.86 -11.62
C ARG A 374 -29.47 16.33 -11.20
N SER A 375 -29.56 15.64 -10.07
CA SER A 375 -30.80 14.98 -9.60
C SER A 375 -31.17 15.33 -8.16
N LEU A 376 -30.30 16.01 -7.42
CA LEU A 376 -30.51 16.41 -6.03
C LEU A 376 -30.36 17.93 -5.88
N PRO A 377 -30.95 18.54 -4.84
CA PRO A 377 -30.69 19.95 -4.49
C PRO A 377 -29.19 20.17 -4.24
N ILE A 378 -28.63 21.28 -4.73
CA ILE A 378 -27.19 21.59 -4.62
C ILE A 378 -26.76 21.63 -3.16
N GLU A 379 -27.60 22.12 -2.27
CA GLU A 379 -27.32 22.28 -0.84
C GLU A 379 -26.89 20.97 -0.15
N VAL A 380 -27.48 19.83 -0.55
CA VAL A 380 -27.15 18.53 0.01
C VAL A 380 -25.99 17.86 -0.70
N THR A 381 -25.43 18.47 -1.74
CA THR A 381 -24.28 17.92 -2.50
C THR A 381 -22.97 18.66 -2.24
N ASN A 382 -22.94 19.58 -1.30
CA ASN A 382 -21.72 20.28 -0.85
C ASN A 382 -20.78 19.33 -0.10
N GLY A 383 -19.48 19.56 -0.21
CA GLY A 383 -18.45 18.80 0.54
C GLY A 383 -17.51 17.96 -0.32
N THR A 384 -17.49 18.16 -1.65
CA THR A 384 -16.49 17.55 -2.53
C THR A 384 -15.22 18.42 -2.59
N LEU A 385 -14.06 17.80 -2.81
CA LEU A 385 -12.79 18.50 -3.00
C LEU A 385 -12.36 18.37 -4.47
N GLU A 386 -12.32 19.50 -5.18
CA GLU A 386 -12.01 19.53 -6.61
C GLU A 386 -10.64 20.13 -6.91
N GLY A 387 -10.02 19.65 -7.98
CA GLY A 387 -8.81 20.19 -8.58
C GLY A 387 -8.07 19.17 -9.41
N ASP A 388 -7.10 19.63 -10.20
CA ASP A 388 -6.23 18.75 -10.98
C ASP A 388 -5.30 17.98 -10.01
N ILE A 389 -5.12 16.68 -10.26
CA ILE A 389 -4.18 15.86 -9.46
C ILE A 389 -2.75 16.34 -9.72
N VAL A 390 -1.94 16.38 -8.66
CA VAL A 390 -0.55 16.85 -8.72
C VAL A 390 0.24 16.04 -9.76
N PRO A 391 0.91 16.71 -10.72
CA PRO A 391 1.76 16.03 -11.70
C PRO A 391 2.97 15.34 -11.06
N GLY A 392 3.42 14.26 -11.65
CA GLY A 392 4.60 13.52 -11.24
C GLY A 392 4.45 12.02 -11.37
N ASP A 393 5.49 11.31 -10.98
CA ASP A 393 5.56 9.85 -11.04
C ASP A 393 4.48 9.20 -10.18
N ILE A 394 3.89 8.12 -10.71
CA ILE A 394 2.88 7.32 -10.00
C ILE A 394 3.09 5.83 -10.18
N THR A 395 2.58 5.09 -9.22
CA THR A 395 2.29 3.67 -9.38
C THR A 395 0.77 3.48 -9.29
N PHE A 396 0.20 2.96 -10.38
CA PHE A 396 -1.21 2.62 -10.50
C PHE A 396 -1.38 1.11 -10.28
N TYR A 397 -2.18 0.71 -9.32
CA TYR A 397 -2.24 -0.69 -8.88
C TYR A 397 -3.57 -1.03 -8.22
N ARG A 398 -3.85 -2.33 -8.09
CA ARG A 398 -4.97 -2.83 -7.31
C ARG A 398 -4.74 -4.29 -6.90
N LEU A 399 -5.13 -4.62 -5.68
CA LEU A 399 -5.40 -5.98 -5.23
C LEU A 399 -6.92 -6.20 -5.27
N GLN A 400 -7.39 -7.27 -5.90
CA GLN A 400 -8.81 -7.49 -6.12
C GLN A 400 -9.18 -8.98 -6.05
N SER A 401 -10.34 -9.30 -5.48
CA SER A 401 -11.02 -10.54 -5.79
C SER A 401 -11.79 -10.36 -7.09
N THR A 402 -11.31 -10.96 -8.17
CA THR A 402 -11.94 -10.85 -9.48
C THR A 402 -13.23 -11.69 -9.59
N ALA A 403 -13.94 -11.58 -10.71
CA ALA A 403 -15.26 -12.20 -10.90
C ALA A 403 -15.28 -13.74 -10.69
N ASP A 404 -14.14 -14.40 -10.88
CA ASP A 404 -13.94 -15.83 -10.61
C ASP A 404 -13.54 -16.15 -9.15
N CYS A 405 -13.64 -15.17 -8.26
CA CYS A 405 -13.31 -15.26 -6.83
C CYS A 405 -11.84 -15.59 -6.54
N LYS A 406 -10.92 -15.28 -7.47
CA LYS A 406 -9.48 -15.36 -7.23
C LYS A 406 -8.92 -14.01 -6.79
N ILE A 407 -7.95 -14.05 -5.89
CA ILE A 407 -7.15 -12.86 -5.58
C ILE A 407 -6.14 -12.66 -6.71
N ARG A 408 -6.17 -11.48 -7.30
CA ARG A 408 -5.25 -11.03 -8.34
C ARG A 408 -4.80 -9.61 -8.04
N ALA A 409 -3.68 -9.23 -8.61
CA ALA A 409 -3.19 -7.88 -8.54
C ALA A 409 -2.75 -7.36 -9.91
N TYR A 410 -2.78 -6.06 -10.08
CA TYR A 410 -2.03 -5.41 -11.14
C TYR A 410 -1.19 -4.26 -10.59
N VAL A 411 -0.09 -3.98 -11.29
CA VAL A 411 0.83 -2.88 -11.00
C VAL A 411 1.30 -2.26 -12.32
N ALA A 412 1.20 -0.96 -12.46
CA ALA A 412 1.73 -0.23 -13.61
C ALA A 412 2.33 1.09 -13.16
N GLN A 413 3.50 1.43 -13.67
CA GLN A 413 4.17 2.70 -13.36
C GLN A 413 4.03 3.68 -14.51
N GLY A 414 3.87 4.94 -14.19
CA GLY A 414 3.73 6.03 -15.13
C GLY A 414 3.77 7.36 -14.43
N GLU A 415 3.08 8.34 -14.98
CA GLU A 415 3.03 9.69 -14.41
C GLU A 415 1.66 10.35 -14.60
N VAL A 416 1.38 11.35 -13.78
CA VAL A 416 0.33 12.34 -14.03
C VAL A 416 0.95 13.48 -14.80
N LEU A 417 0.42 13.78 -15.99
CA LEU A 417 0.95 14.84 -16.84
C LEU A 417 0.50 16.23 -16.34
N PRO A 418 1.35 17.26 -16.46
CA PRO A 418 1.02 18.64 -16.09
C PRO A 418 0.09 19.29 -17.12
N VAL A 419 -1.09 18.71 -17.31
CA VAL A 419 -2.10 19.14 -18.28
C VAL A 419 -3.37 19.56 -17.51
N ALA A 420 -3.79 20.82 -17.68
CA ALA A 420 -5.01 21.32 -17.06
C ALA A 420 -6.24 20.63 -17.64
N THR A 421 -7.02 19.99 -16.78
CA THR A 421 -8.19 19.20 -17.24
C THR A 421 -9.41 20.05 -17.53
N ARG A 422 -9.52 21.24 -16.93
CA ARG A 422 -10.69 22.14 -17.02
C ARG A 422 -12.01 21.44 -16.74
N SER A 423 -11.98 20.47 -15.82
CA SER A 423 -13.13 19.65 -15.44
C SER A 423 -13.48 19.83 -13.96
N PHE A 424 -14.24 18.91 -13.40
CA PHE A 424 -14.67 18.90 -12.01
C PHE A 424 -14.20 17.60 -11.33
N GLY A 425 -14.30 17.56 -10.00
CA GLY A 425 -13.80 16.47 -9.17
C GLY A 425 -12.28 16.54 -8.98
N SER A 426 -11.70 15.52 -8.38
CA SER A 426 -10.25 15.30 -8.38
C SER A 426 -9.90 14.50 -9.63
N ILE A 427 -9.24 15.14 -10.58
CA ILE A 427 -9.05 14.58 -11.93
C ILE A 427 -7.65 14.88 -12.46
N GLY A 428 -7.09 13.99 -13.29
CA GLY A 428 -5.80 14.18 -13.94
C GLY A 428 -5.68 13.45 -15.26
N VAL A 429 -4.69 13.84 -16.06
CA VAL A 429 -4.28 13.08 -17.24
C VAL A 429 -3.16 12.13 -16.83
N PHE A 430 -3.46 10.86 -16.83
CA PHE A 430 -2.52 9.79 -16.51
C PHE A 430 -1.88 9.23 -17.77
N ALA A 431 -0.59 8.97 -17.72
CA ALA A 431 0.17 8.40 -18.81
C ALA A 431 0.96 7.17 -18.33
N ILE A 432 0.68 6.02 -18.93
CA ILE A 432 1.34 4.74 -18.64
C ILE A 432 1.71 4.11 -19.98
N LYS A 433 2.98 3.78 -20.19
CA LYS A 433 3.41 3.11 -21.43
C LYS A 433 2.63 1.80 -21.64
N GLU A 434 2.19 1.57 -22.89
CA GLU A 434 1.40 0.40 -23.30
C GLU A 434 0.03 0.28 -22.57
N MET A 435 -0.53 1.39 -22.06
CA MET A 435 -1.81 1.39 -21.35
C MET A 435 -2.95 0.78 -22.16
N GLY A 436 -3.01 1.03 -23.48
CA GLY A 436 -4.06 0.46 -24.34
C GLY A 436 -4.03 -1.08 -24.37
N ARG A 437 -2.82 -1.66 -24.43
CA ARG A 437 -2.63 -3.12 -24.37
C ARG A 437 -2.91 -3.66 -22.97
N PHE A 438 -2.43 -2.97 -21.93
CA PHE A 438 -2.69 -3.30 -20.54
C PHE A 438 -4.19 -3.25 -20.22
N TYR A 439 -4.89 -2.21 -20.67
CA TYR A 439 -6.34 -2.08 -20.54
C TYR A 439 -7.08 -3.29 -21.16
N ARG A 440 -6.72 -3.66 -22.40
CA ARG A 440 -7.39 -4.77 -23.09
C ARG A 440 -7.02 -6.15 -22.50
N HIS A 441 -5.72 -6.42 -22.32
CA HIS A 441 -5.24 -7.78 -22.04
C HIS A 441 -5.08 -8.09 -20.55
N VAL A 442 -5.08 -7.07 -19.69
CA VAL A 442 -5.07 -7.22 -18.26
C VAL A 442 -6.41 -6.80 -17.65
N LEU A 443 -6.76 -5.51 -17.73
CA LEU A 443 -7.92 -5.02 -16.98
C LEU A 443 -9.23 -5.67 -17.43
N ILE A 444 -9.49 -5.73 -18.72
CA ILE A 444 -10.69 -6.38 -19.28
C ILE A 444 -10.59 -7.90 -19.16
N GLU A 445 -9.50 -8.49 -19.64
CA GLU A 445 -9.38 -9.95 -19.75
C GLU A 445 -9.34 -10.66 -18.39
N LYS A 446 -8.75 -10.00 -17.38
CA LYS A 446 -8.68 -10.53 -16.01
C LYS A 446 -9.84 -10.06 -15.12
N ASN A 447 -10.83 -9.35 -15.69
CA ASN A 447 -12.06 -8.93 -15.03
C ASN A 447 -11.85 -7.97 -13.84
N TYR A 448 -10.96 -7.00 -13.97
CA TYR A 448 -10.80 -5.93 -12.98
C TYR A 448 -11.90 -4.87 -13.13
N PRO A 449 -12.39 -4.32 -12.01
CA PRO A 449 -13.29 -3.17 -12.05
C PRO A 449 -12.53 -1.88 -12.40
N HIS A 450 -13.26 -0.78 -12.54
CA HIS A 450 -12.71 0.50 -12.99
C HIS A 450 -11.90 1.27 -11.94
N HIS A 451 -12.05 0.96 -10.64
CA HIS A 451 -11.26 1.59 -9.59
C HIS A 451 -9.82 1.06 -9.56
N GLY A 452 -8.86 1.96 -9.41
CA GLY A 452 -7.46 1.64 -9.12
C GLY A 452 -6.90 2.58 -8.06
N ALA A 453 -5.96 2.08 -7.25
CA ALA A 453 -5.23 2.89 -6.30
C ALA A 453 -4.01 3.54 -6.98
N VAL A 454 -3.70 4.76 -6.57
CA VAL A 454 -2.56 5.54 -7.07
C VAL A 454 -1.68 5.96 -5.91
N ALA A 455 -0.47 5.43 -5.85
CA ALA A 455 0.60 5.93 -5.01
C ALA A 455 1.46 6.92 -5.81
N PHE A 456 1.85 8.02 -5.19
CA PHE A 456 2.62 9.09 -5.81
C PHE A 456 4.11 8.79 -5.70
N GLY A 457 4.68 8.23 -6.74
CA GLY A 457 6.04 7.72 -6.86
C GLY A 457 6.10 6.31 -7.50
N HIS A 458 7.31 5.80 -7.69
CA HIS A 458 7.56 4.48 -8.28
C HIS A 458 7.76 3.42 -7.19
N TYR A 459 6.71 2.66 -6.88
CA TYR A 459 6.69 1.62 -5.85
C TYR A 459 6.41 0.22 -6.40
N GLY A 460 6.50 0.04 -7.73
CA GLY A 460 6.12 -1.20 -8.40
C GLY A 460 6.84 -2.43 -7.87
N LYS A 461 8.17 -2.34 -7.62
CA LYS A 461 8.97 -3.44 -7.06
C LYS A 461 8.45 -3.88 -5.69
N ALA A 462 8.25 -2.92 -4.78
CA ALA A 462 7.77 -3.23 -3.43
C ALA A 462 6.36 -3.82 -3.43
N LEU A 463 5.43 -3.25 -4.22
CA LEU A 463 4.06 -3.76 -4.34
C LEU A 463 4.03 -5.17 -4.93
N PHE A 464 4.84 -5.46 -5.95
CA PHE A 464 4.94 -6.79 -6.53
C PHE A 464 5.35 -7.83 -5.47
N GLU A 465 6.38 -7.52 -4.69
CA GLU A 465 6.86 -8.41 -3.62
C GLU A 465 5.85 -8.53 -2.46
N VAL A 466 5.13 -7.48 -2.11
CA VAL A 466 4.03 -7.55 -1.14
C VAL A 466 2.96 -8.53 -1.62
N PHE A 467 2.50 -8.40 -2.86
CA PHE A 467 1.46 -9.28 -3.41
C PHE A 467 1.91 -10.74 -3.47
N LYS A 468 3.14 -10.98 -3.88
CA LYS A 468 3.76 -12.31 -3.88
C LYS A 468 3.85 -12.89 -2.45
N TYR A 469 4.29 -12.08 -1.47
CA TYR A 469 4.43 -12.51 -0.08
C TYR A 469 3.09 -12.91 0.55
N ILE A 470 2.02 -12.18 0.28
CA ILE A 470 0.68 -12.51 0.78
C ILE A 470 -0.02 -13.64 0.02
N GLY A 471 0.67 -14.28 -0.91
CA GLY A 471 0.23 -15.49 -1.59
C GLY A 471 -0.55 -15.28 -2.89
N VAL A 472 -0.46 -14.09 -3.52
CA VAL A 472 -0.95 -13.93 -4.90
C VAL A 472 -0.01 -14.71 -5.83
N PRO A 473 -0.50 -15.65 -6.64
CA PRO A 473 0.33 -16.35 -7.61
C PRO A 473 1.02 -15.35 -8.56
N VAL A 474 2.30 -15.57 -8.88
CA VAL A 474 3.06 -14.64 -9.72
C VAL A 474 2.40 -14.42 -11.08
N GLU A 475 1.77 -15.44 -11.66
CA GLU A 475 0.99 -15.36 -12.90
C GLU A 475 -0.30 -14.54 -12.79
N ASP A 476 -0.74 -14.25 -11.57
CA ASP A 476 -1.90 -13.41 -11.25
C ASP A 476 -1.49 -12.02 -10.71
N ILE A 477 -0.19 -11.69 -10.67
CA ILE A 477 0.35 -10.34 -10.51
C ILE A 477 0.63 -9.76 -11.89
N ASN A 478 -0.27 -8.93 -12.38
CA ASN A 478 -0.23 -8.45 -13.76
C ASN A 478 0.45 -7.07 -13.83
N TYR A 479 1.24 -6.83 -14.86
CA TYR A 479 1.86 -5.53 -15.10
C TYR A 479 1.82 -5.19 -16.60
N ASN A 480 2.00 -3.89 -16.94
CA ASN A 480 2.09 -3.47 -18.32
C ASN A 480 3.38 -3.98 -18.96
N GLN A 481 3.24 -4.63 -20.11
CA GLN A 481 4.36 -5.26 -20.85
C GLN A 481 4.70 -4.45 -22.10
N PRO A 482 6.01 -4.34 -22.46
CA PRO A 482 6.40 -3.77 -23.72
C PRO A 482 5.83 -4.59 -24.89
N ALA A 483 5.62 -3.95 -26.05
CA ALA A 483 5.06 -4.58 -27.24
C ALA A 483 5.86 -5.80 -27.75
N SER A 484 7.14 -5.88 -27.40
CA SER A 484 8.00 -7.04 -27.70
C SER A 484 7.66 -8.31 -26.90
N LEU A 485 6.87 -8.17 -25.81
CA LEU A 485 6.41 -9.28 -24.99
C LEU A 485 4.88 -9.39 -25.09
N PRO A 486 4.35 -10.30 -25.93
CA PRO A 486 2.91 -10.41 -26.12
C PRO A 486 2.21 -10.99 -24.90
N TYR A 487 1.01 -10.51 -24.62
CA TYR A 487 0.11 -11.15 -23.69
C TYR A 487 -0.44 -12.45 -24.28
N LYS A 488 -0.75 -13.44 -23.44
CA LYS A 488 -1.36 -14.71 -23.89
C LYS A 488 -2.70 -14.52 -24.61
N THR A 489 -3.40 -13.42 -24.31
CA THR A 489 -4.71 -13.07 -24.87
C THR A 489 -4.60 -12.23 -26.15
N GLU A 490 -3.39 -11.89 -26.57
CA GLU A 490 -3.16 -11.08 -27.77
C GLU A 490 -3.37 -11.90 -29.04
N ASN A 491 -4.10 -11.32 -30.00
CA ASN A 491 -4.34 -11.99 -31.27
C ASN A 491 -3.06 -12.01 -32.10
N PRO A 492 -2.55 -13.19 -32.50
CA PRO A 492 -1.30 -13.27 -33.25
C PRO A 492 -1.40 -12.77 -34.70
N PHE A 493 -2.61 -12.46 -35.16
CA PHE A 493 -2.86 -11.97 -36.55
C PHE A 493 -3.16 -10.46 -36.60
N CYS A 494 -2.99 -9.73 -35.50
CA CYS A 494 -3.17 -8.28 -35.43
C CYS A 494 -1.83 -7.54 -35.50
#